data_8c5cefec6b1b6a651c33147e56c28540
#
_entry.id   8c5cefec6b1b6a651c33147e56c28540
#
_cell.length_a   1.000
_cell.length_b   1.000
_cell.length_c   1.000
_cell.angle_alpha   90.00
_cell.angle_beta   90.00
_cell.angle_gamma   90.00
#
_symmetry.space_group_name_H-M   'P 1'
#
loop_
_entity.id
_entity.type
_entity.pdbx_description
1 polymer ?
#
loop_
_entity_poly.entity_id
_entity_poly.type
_entity_poly.pdbx_seq_one_letter_code
_entity_poly.pdbx_strand_id
1 'polypeptide(L)'
;MITLKVYNGELFERGRWWYVGFAATIVAILGLSLFYKAGQGIQNIIGVVIMLMIVGAYFFLQSKISTETELILKPEGILIGERVIPFSLIQGFVVEMEKTTGKLKNIVLVLEKSVEIFTLRGAPEQQQLFFAELSKLVPFLESYQQTWIDKMMRKLKL
;
A
#
# COMPACT_ATOMS: atom_id res chain seq x y z
N MET A 1 7.33 -23.67 -12.12
CA MET A 1 7.35 -22.70 -11.01
C MET A 1 7.16 -21.32 -11.60
N ILE A 2 6.07 -20.63 -11.32
CA ILE A 2 5.74 -19.35 -11.93
C ILE A 2 5.96 -18.27 -10.88
N THR A 3 6.76 -17.27 -11.24
CA THR A 3 7.16 -16.18 -10.37
C THR A 3 6.68 -14.87 -10.94
N LEU A 4 6.15 -13.99 -10.06
CA LEU A 4 5.73 -12.65 -10.39
C LEU A 4 6.43 -11.64 -9.48
N LYS A 5 7.12 -10.67 -10.06
CA LYS A 5 7.75 -9.58 -9.32
C LYS A 5 6.70 -8.56 -8.90
N VAL A 6 6.71 -8.20 -7.64
CA VAL A 6 5.77 -7.25 -7.03
C VAL A 6 6.45 -6.36 -6.01
N TYR A 7 5.83 -5.26 -5.66
CA TYR A 7 6.12 -4.53 -4.43
C TYR A 7 5.15 -4.96 -3.34
N ASN A 8 5.67 -5.14 -2.14
CA ASN A 8 4.84 -5.39 -0.97
C ASN A 8 4.09 -4.10 -0.60
N GLY A 9 2.77 -4.16 -0.61
CA GLY A 9 1.90 -3.01 -0.40
C GLY A 9 1.53 -2.26 -1.69
N GLU A 10 0.70 -1.24 -1.52
CA GLU A 10 0.28 -0.38 -2.62
C GLU A 10 1.26 0.77 -2.81
N LEU A 11 1.83 0.87 -4.02
CA LEU A 11 2.64 2.01 -4.41
C LEU A 11 1.75 3.12 -4.96
N PHE A 12 1.77 4.27 -4.30
CA PHE A 12 1.07 5.46 -4.76
C PHE A 12 2.00 6.36 -5.55
N GLU A 13 1.66 6.61 -6.80
CA GLU A 13 2.32 7.65 -7.59
C GLU A 13 1.90 9.02 -7.04
N ARG A 14 2.82 9.66 -6.31
CA ARG A 14 2.62 10.99 -5.74
C ARG A 14 3.22 12.02 -6.67
N GLY A 15 2.34 12.83 -7.29
CA GLY A 15 2.78 13.95 -8.12
C GLY A 15 3.41 15.07 -7.28
N ARG A 16 4.16 15.97 -7.95
CA ARG A 16 4.81 17.14 -7.31
C ARG A 16 3.85 17.94 -6.43
N TRP A 17 2.64 18.15 -6.87
CA TRP A 17 1.62 18.91 -6.16
C TRP A 17 1.13 18.26 -4.88
N TRP A 18 1.22 16.92 -4.78
CA TRP A 18 0.91 16.22 -3.54
C TRP A 18 1.89 16.60 -2.42
N TYR A 19 3.20 16.62 -2.72
CA TYR A 19 4.22 17.02 -1.75
C TYR A 19 4.08 18.48 -1.34
N VAL A 20 3.76 19.38 -2.27
CA VAL A 20 3.52 20.79 -1.98
C VAL A 20 2.29 20.96 -1.08
N GLY A 21 1.18 20.29 -1.38
CA GLY A 21 -0.03 20.32 -0.57
C GLY A 21 0.20 19.74 0.83
N PHE A 22 0.93 18.64 0.92
CA PHE A 22 1.28 18.00 2.19
C PHE A 22 2.17 18.92 3.05
N ALA A 23 3.22 19.50 2.47
CA ALA A 23 4.08 20.46 3.16
C ALA A 23 3.31 21.69 3.62
N ALA A 24 2.45 22.26 2.76
CA ALA A 24 1.61 23.42 3.12
C ALA A 24 0.66 23.09 4.29
N THR A 25 0.08 21.88 4.31
CA THR A 25 -0.77 21.42 5.41
C THR A 25 0.01 21.34 6.73
N ILE A 26 1.23 20.77 6.70
CA ILE A 26 2.09 20.72 7.88
C ILE A 26 2.42 22.13 8.38
N VAL A 27 2.82 23.03 7.47
CA VAL A 27 3.14 24.43 7.82
C VAL A 27 1.92 25.15 8.41
N ALA A 28 0.72 24.94 7.85
CA ALA A 28 -0.52 25.52 8.36
C ALA A 28 -0.84 25.00 9.79
N ILE A 29 -0.72 23.69 10.02
CA ILE A 29 -0.96 23.10 11.33
C ILE A 29 0.05 23.64 12.36
N LEU A 30 1.33 23.73 11.98
CA LEU A 30 2.38 24.31 12.83
C LEU A 30 2.11 25.79 13.14
N GLY A 31 1.75 26.59 12.13
CA GLY A 31 1.41 28.00 12.28
C GLY A 31 0.22 28.18 13.22
N LEU A 32 -0.87 27.44 13.01
CA LEU A 32 -2.03 27.49 13.90
C LEU A 32 -1.68 27.07 15.33
N SER A 33 -0.87 26.05 15.49
CA SER A 33 -0.41 25.57 16.80
C SER A 33 0.39 26.63 17.56
N LEU A 34 1.24 27.38 16.87
CA LEU A 34 2.02 28.47 17.45
C LEU A 34 1.15 29.70 17.79
N PHE A 35 0.20 30.04 16.90
CA PHE A 35 -0.70 31.19 17.14
C PHE A 35 -1.70 30.95 18.27
N TYR A 36 -2.30 29.75 18.34
CA TYR A 36 -3.35 29.46 19.32
C TYR A 36 -2.85 29.38 20.78
N LYS A 37 -1.53 29.18 20.98
CA LYS A 37 -0.94 28.98 22.31
C LYS A 37 0.26 29.88 22.62
N ALA A 38 0.26 31.10 22.08
CA ALA A 38 1.36 32.05 22.25
C ALA A 38 1.72 32.40 23.73
N GLY A 39 1.03 31.79 24.72
CA GLY A 39 1.31 31.96 26.15
C GLY A 39 1.90 30.73 26.87
N GLN A 40 2.13 29.59 26.21
CA GLN A 40 2.54 28.35 26.89
C GLN A 40 3.94 27.82 26.50
N GLY A 41 4.84 28.65 26.01
CA GLY A 41 6.31 28.44 25.87
C GLY A 41 6.76 27.05 25.45
N ILE A 42 7.47 26.34 26.31
CA ILE A 42 8.17 25.06 26.04
C ILE A 42 7.22 23.92 25.61
N GLN A 43 5.99 23.86 26.15
CA GLN A 43 5.06 22.76 25.86
C GLN A 43 4.64 22.74 24.38
N ASN A 44 4.59 23.88 23.71
CA ASN A 44 4.26 23.98 22.29
C ASN A 44 5.41 23.47 21.42
N ILE A 45 6.65 23.76 21.81
CA ILE A 45 7.84 23.27 21.08
C ILE A 45 7.89 21.75 21.11
N ILE A 46 7.60 21.14 22.27
CA ILE A 46 7.55 19.68 22.43
C ILE A 46 6.49 19.07 21.49
N GLY A 47 5.28 19.65 21.43
CA GLY A 47 4.21 19.19 20.52
C GLY A 47 4.61 19.24 19.06
N VAL A 48 5.27 20.30 18.63
CA VAL A 48 5.80 20.45 17.25
C VAL A 48 6.87 19.41 16.96
N VAL A 49 7.81 19.19 17.88
CA VAL A 49 8.88 18.20 17.71
C VAL A 49 8.29 16.78 17.60
N ILE A 50 7.34 16.43 18.47
CA ILE A 50 6.66 15.13 18.41
C ILE A 50 5.96 14.94 17.06
N MET A 51 5.23 15.95 16.56
CA MET A 51 4.56 15.88 15.28
C MET A 51 5.54 15.69 14.12
N LEU A 52 6.65 16.43 14.12
CA LEU A 52 7.70 16.27 13.10
C LEU A 52 8.36 14.88 13.16
N MET A 53 8.56 14.33 14.37
CA MET A 53 9.05 12.97 14.53
C MET A 53 8.07 11.93 13.98
N ILE A 54 6.77 12.08 14.23
CA ILE A 54 5.73 11.16 13.70
C ILE A 54 5.72 11.20 12.15
N VAL A 55 5.76 12.41 11.58
CA VAL A 55 5.80 12.58 10.11
C VAL A 55 7.08 12.00 9.53
N GLY A 56 8.22 12.27 10.14
CA GLY A 56 9.51 11.71 9.73
C GLY A 56 9.55 10.19 9.83
N ALA A 57 9.07 9.62 10.94
CA ALA A 57 8.95 8.18 11.12
C ALA A 57 8.02 7.54 10.08
N TYR A 58 6.89 8.17 9.76
CA TYR A 58 5.98 7.72 8.72
C TYR A 58 6.70 7.60 7.34
N PHE A 59 7.41 8.65 6.89
CA PHE A 59 8.14 8.60 5.63
C PHE A 59 9.29 7.59 5.65
N PHE A 60 9.99 7.47 6.78
CA PHE A 60 11.06 6.49 6.94
C PHE A 60 10.54 5.06 6.87
N LEU A 61 9.43 4.75 7.55
CA LEU A 61 8.80 3.44 7.51
C LEU A 61 8.30 3.14 6.09
N GLN A 62 7.65 4.10 5.45
CA GLN A 62 7.13 3.92 4.10
C GLN A 62 8.24 3.66 3.06
N SER A 63 9.40 4.30 3.20
CA SER A 63 10.54 4.03 2.31
C SER A 63 11.11 2.62 2.47
N LYS A 64 10.95 2.00 3.65
CA LYS A 64 11.40 0.63 3.93
C LYS A 64 10.37 -0.45 3.55
N ILE A 65 9.08 -0.12 3.57
CA ILE A 65 8.00 -1.08 3.28
C ILE A 65 7.90 -1.39 1.78
N SER A 66 8.36 -0.48 0.91
CA SER A 66 8.36 -0.66 -0.54
C SER A 66 9.50 -1.56 -1.02
N THR A 67 9.69 -2.73 -0.42
CA THR A 67 10.66 -3.70 -0.88
C THR A 67 10.11 -4.52 -2.04
N GLU A 68 10.91 -4.64 -3.09
CA GLU A 68 10.62 -5.56 -4.20
C GLU A 68 10.66 -6.99 -3.65
N THR A 69 9.62 -7.75 -3.95
CA THR A 69 9.50 -9.15 -3.54
C THR A 69 8.95 -9.98 -4.71
N GLU A 70 8.97 -11.29 -4.56
CA GLU A 70 8.46 -12.20 -5.57
C GLU A 70 7.27 -13.00 -5.01
N LEU A 71 6.19 -13.06 -5.79
CA LEU A 71 5.11 -14.02 -5.57
C LEU A 71 5.44 -15.28 -6.36
N ILE A 72 5.55 -16.40 -5.66
CA ILE A 72 5.88 -17.68 -6.28
C ILE A 72 4.75 -18.66 -6.00
N LEU A 73 4.15 -19.20 -7.08
CA LEU A 73 3.15 -20.25 -6.95
C LEU A 73 3.83 -21.57 -6.61
N LYS A 74 3.52 -22.12 -5.43
CA LYS A 74 3.90 -23.44 -4.96
C LYS A 74 2.67 -24.35 -4.86
N PRO A 75 2.82 -25.68 -4.82
CA PRO A 75 1.68 -26.58 -4.66
C PRO A 75 0.87 -26.34 -3.38
N GLU A 76 1.53 -25.91 -2.31
CA GLU A 76 0.94 -25.68 -0.99
C GLU A 76 0.34 -24.27 -0.81
N GLY A 77 0.69 -23.30 -1.67
CA GLY A 77 0.26 -21.91 -1.50
C GLY A 77 1.10 -20.90 -2.28
N ILE A 78 0.97 -19.62 -1.94
CA ILE A 78 1.74 -18.52 -2.52
C ILE A 78 2.89 -18.19 -1.58
N LEU A 79 4.14 -18.32 -2.04
CA LEU A 79 5.32 -17.87 -1.31
C LEU A 79 5.55 -16.39 -1.60
N ILE A 80 5.71 -15.59 -0.53
CA ILE A 80 5.97 -14.15 -0.55
C ILE A 80 7.21 -13.89 0.28
N GLY A 81 8.35 -13.65 -0.38
CA GLY A 81 9.62 -13.60 0.32
C GLY A 81 9.91 -14.93 1.04
N GLU A 82 9.90 -14.94 2.37
CA GLU A 82 10.10 -16.14 3.19
C GLU A 82 8.79 -16.77 3.71
N ARG A 83 7.65 -16.09 3.52
CA ARG A 83 6.35 -16.51 4.06
C ARG A 83 5.53 -17.23 3.01
N VAL A 84 4.97 -18.39 3.35
CA VAL A 84 3.99 -19.11 2.53
C VAL A 84 2.59 -18.80 3.03
N ILE A 85 1.69 -18.39 2.12
CA ILE A 85 0.26 -18.27 2.38
C ILE A 85 -0.42 -19.50 1.77
N PRO A 86 -0.95 -20.42 2.58
CA PRO A 86 -1.66 -21.59 2.07
C PRO A 86 -2.90 -21.20 1.28
N PHE A 87 -3.22 -21.93 0.20
CA PHE A 87 -4.43 -21.68 -0.59
C PHE A 87 -5.71 -21.79 0.24
N SER A 88 -5.71 -22.63 1.28
CA SER A 88 -6.84 -22.77 2.20
C SER A 88 -7.21 -21.50 2.97
N LEU A 89 -6.27 -20.54 3.12
CA LEU A 89 -6.52 -19.25 3.76
C LEU A 89 -6.92 -18.17 2.76
N ILE A 90 -6.81 -18.42 1.45
CA ILE A 90 -7.10 -17.45 0.40
C ILE A 90 -8.54 -17.66 -0.08
N GLN A 91 -9.41 -16.71 0.21
CA GLN A 91 -10.81 -16.72 -0.25
C GLN A 91 -10.93 -16.40 -1.73
N GLY A 92 -9.99 -15.61 -2.26
CA GLY A 92 -9.94 -15.22 -3.65
C GLY A 92 -8.90 -14.14 -3.92
N PHE A 93 -8.80 -13.74 -5.19
CA PHE A 93 -7.96 -12.62 -5.57
C PHE A 93 -8.70 -11.64 -6.48
N VAL A 94 -8.30 -10.38 -6.41
CA VAL A 94 -8.78 -9.29 -7.27
C VAL A 94 -7.59 -8.68 -7.98
N VAL A 95 -7.78 -8.31 -9.24
CA VAL A 95 -6.77 -7.57 -10.01
C VAL A 95 -7.30 -6.17 -10.24
N GLU A 96 -6.57 -5.17 -9.74
CA GLU A 96 -6.92 -3.77 -9.92
C GLU A 96 -6.18 -3.18 -11.11
N MET A 97 -6.93 -2.45 -11.94
CA MET A 97 -6.39 -1.72 -13.08
C MET A 97 -6.25 -0.23 -12.76
N GLU A 98 -5.23 0.37 -13.31
CA GLU A 98 -5.08 1.82 -13.27
C GLU A 98 -6.13 2.49 -14.16
N LYS A 99 -6.93 3.40 -13.59
CA LYS A 99 -8.06 4.03 -14.29
C LYS A 99 -7.64 4.86 -15.52
N THR A 100 -6.42 5.40 -15.51
CA THR A 100 -5.91 6.29 -16.57
C THR A 100 -5.33 5.52 -17.75
N THR A 101 -4.63 4.44 -17.50
CA THR A 101 -3.88 3.69 -18.52
C THR A 101 -4.50 2.35 -18.87
N GLY A 102 -5.44 1.85 -18.04
CA GLY A 102 -6.00 0.50 -18.17
C GLY A 102 -4.99 -0.63 -17.87
N LYS A 103 -3.78 -0.29 -17.43
CA LYS A 103 -2.76 -1.29 -17.08
C LYS A 103 -3.10 -1.95 -15.75
N LEU A 104 -2.69 -3.21 -15.61
CA LEU A 104 -2.76 -3.92 -14.35
C LEU A 104 -1.86 -3.22 -13.33
N LYS A 105 -2.41 -2.84 -12.18
CA LYS A 105 -1.71 -2.09 -11.15
C LYS A 105 -1.39 -2.95 -9.94
N ASN A 106 -2.41 -3.55 -9.34
CA ASN A 106 -2.27 -4.31 -8.11
C ASN A 106 -2.90 -5.70 -8.25
N ILE A 107 -2.34 -6.66 -7.53
CA ILE A 107 -3.03 -7.89 -7.14
C ILE A 107 -3.39 -7.78 -5.67
N VAL A 108 -4.62 -8.13 -5.35
CA VAL A 108 -5.17 -8.13 -4.00
C VAL A 108 -5.53 -9.56 -3.64
N LEU A 109 -4.88 -10.11 -2.63
CA LEU A 109 -5.22 -11.41 -2.06
C LEU A 109 -6.19 -11.21 -0.92
N VAL A 110 -7.39 -11.75 -1.03
CA VAL A 110 -8.41 -11.70 0.00
C VAL A 110 -8.26 -12.94 0.86
N LEU A 111 -7.80 -12.74 2.09
CA LEU A 111 -7.64 -13.80 3.08
C LEU A 111 -8.84 -13.83 4.02
N GLU A 112 -8.96 -14.88 4.81
CA GLU A 112 -10.07 -15.03 5.78
C GLU A 112 -10.18 -13.86 6.76
N LYS A 113 -9.04 -13.29 7.21
CA LYS A 113 -9.00 -12.24 8.25
C LYS A 113 -8.34 -10.94 7.80
N SER A 114 -7.79 -10.88 6.60
CA SER A 114 -7.03 -9.72 6.12
C SER A 114 -7.06 -9.64 4.61
N VAL A 115 -6.60 -8.51 4.11
CA VAL A 115 -6.40 -8.28 2.68
C VAL A 115 -4.94 -7.90 2.48
N GLU A 116 -4.26 -8.57 1.56
CA GLU A 116 -2.89 -8.24 1.19
C GLU A 116 -2.84 -7.68 -0.22
N ILE A 117 -2.19 -6.54 -0.39
CA ILE A 117 -2.12 -5.80 -1.64
C ILE A 117 -0.68 -5.77 -2.11
N PHE A 118 -0.48 -6.12 -3.39
CA PHE A 118 0.84 -6.10 -4.01
C PHE A 118 0.77 -5.31 -5.31
N THR A 119 1.67 -4.35 -5.48
CA THR A 119 1.77 -3.60 -6.73
C THR A 119 2.57 -4.41 -7.75
N LEU A 120 1.96 -4.63 -8.91
CA LEU A 120 2.50 -5.47 -9.98
C LEU A 120 3.72 -4.82 -10.64
N ARG A 121 4.71 -5.67 -10.91
CA ARG A 121 5.90 -5.33 -11.69
C ARG A 121 6.18 -6.41 -12.74
N GLY A 122 7.02 -6.09 -13.69
CA GLY A 122 7.41 -7.02 -14.74
C GLY A 122 6.56 -6.92 -16.01
N ALA A 123 6.85 -7.80 -16.96
CA ALA A 123 6.23 -7.81 -18.27
C ALA A 123 4.76 -8.28 -18.19
N PRO A 124 3.86 -7.70 -18.99
CA PRO A 124 2.44 -8.09 -19.01
C PRO A 124 2.22 -9.58 -19.26
N GLU A 125 3.07 -10.21 -20.06
CA GLU A 125 3.00 -11.63 -20.38
C GLU A 125 3.22 -12.50 -19.13
N GLN A 126 4.17 -12.13 -18.28
CA GLN A 126 4.43 -12.83 -17.01
C GLN A 126 3.25 -12.68 -16.05
N GLN A 127 2.65 -11.49 -16.01
CA GLN A 127 1.46 -11.23 -15.20
C GLN A 127 0.29 -12.09 -15.65
N GLN A 128 0.03 -12.16 -16.96
CA GLN A 128 -1.05 -12.97 -17.53
C GLN A 128 -0.86 -14.47 -17.24
N LEU A 129 0.35 -14.99 -17.41
CA LEU A 129 0.66 -16.38 -17.10
C LEU A 129 0.44 -16.68 -15.60
N PHE A 130 0.90 -15.78 -14.73
CA PHE A 130 0.70 -15.94 -13.29
C PHE A 130 -0.78 -15.98 -12.92
N PHE A 131 -1.60 -15.06 -13.46
CA PHE A 131 -3.03 -15.00 -13.17
C PHE A 131 -3.79 -16.19 -13.77
N ALA A 132 -3.40 -16.65 -14.96
CA ALA A 132 -3.99 -17.84 -15.57
C ALA A 132 -3.76 -19.11 -14.72
N GLU A 133 -2.59 -19.25 -14.11
CA GLU A 133 -2.33 -20.37 -13.19
C GLU A 133 -2.98 -20.15 -11.82
N LEU A 134 -2.93 -18.94 -11.29
CA LEU A 134 -3.56 -18.62 -10.02
C LEU A 134 -5.07 -18.86 -10.05
N SER A 135 -5.74 -18.50 -11.15
CA SER A 135 -7.19 -18.70 -11.32
C SER A 135 -7.64 -20.16 -11.34
N LYS A 136 -6.72 -21.09 -11.57
CA LYS A 136 -7.01 -22.54 -11.46
C LYS A 136 -7.02 -23.02 -10.00
N LEU A 137 -6.36 -22.28 -9.11
CA LEU A 137 -6.13 -22.65 -7.71
C LEU A 137 -6.98 -21.85 -6.74
N VAL A 138 -7.28 -20.59 -7.08
CA VAL A 138 -7.98 -19.63 -6.24
C VAL A 138 -9.02 -18.86 -7.07
N PRO A 139 -10.26 -18.65 -6.58
CA PRO A 139 -11.29 -17.96 -7.34
C PRO A 139 -10.92 -16.48 -7.58
N PHE A 140 -11.19 -16.03 -8.80
CA PHE A 140 -11.16 -14.60 -9.12
C PHE A 140 -12.41 -13.92 -8.59
N LEU A 141 -12.24 -12.79 -7.91
CA LEU A 141 -13.31 -11.98 -7.35
C LEU A 141 -13.43 -10.67 -8.13
N GLU A 142 -14.65 -10.24 -8.42
CA GLU A 142 -14.89 -8.95 -9.09
C GLU A 142 -14.58 -7.76 -8.19
N SER A 143 -14.75 -7.92 -6.87
CA SER A 143 -14.49 -6.89 -5.89
C SER A 143 -14.21 -7.48 -4.51
N TYR A 144 -13.67 -6.68 -3.61
CA TYR A 144 -13.47 -7.03 -2.21
C TYR A 144 -13.93 -5.90 -1.30
N GLN A 145 -14.24 -6.24 -0.05
CA GLN A 145 -14.66 -5.25 0.93
C GLN A 145 -13.45 -4.45 1.42
N GLN A 146 -13.47 -3.15 1.13
CA GLN A 146 -12.50 -2.20 1.67
C GLN A 146 -13.06 -1.55 2.91
N THR A 147 -12.27 -1.46 3.97
CA THR A 147 -12.63 -0.64 5.12
C THR A 147 -12.68 0.84 4.74
N TRP A 148 -13.41 1.64 5.52
CA TRP A 148 -13.43 3.09 5.26
C TRP A 148 -12.05 3.73 5.44
N ILE A 149 -11.22 3.17 6.33
CA ILE A 149 -9.83 3.59 6.56
C ILE A 149 -9.00 3.32 5.29
N ASP A 150 -9.09 2.13 4.71
CA ASP A 150 -8.38 1.79 3.47
C ASP A 150 -8.75 2.75 2.34
N LYS A 151 -10.06 3.03 2.19
CA LYS A 151 -10.55 3.99 1.18
C LYS A 151 -9.98 5.38 1.41
N MET A 152 -9.91 5.84 2.67
CA MET A 152 -9.35 7.13 3.03
C MET A 152 -7.83 7.19 2.77
N MET A 153 -7.08 6.18 3.19
CA MET A 153 -5.63 6.08 2.97
C MET A 153 -5.30 6.11 1.47
N ARG A 154 -6.04 5.34 0.66
CA ARG A 154 -5.89 5.34 -0.80
C ARG A 154 -6.22 6.70 -1.42
N LYS A 155 -7.28 7.38 -0.95
CA LYS A 155 -7.67 8.71 -1.44
C LYS A 155 -6.62 9.76 -1.11
N LEU A 156 -6.02 9.69 0.06
CA LEU A 156 -4.95 10.59 0.50
C LEU A 156 -3.57 10.19 -0.05
N LYS A 157 -3.46 9.01 -0.68
CA LYS A 157 -2.20 8.43 -1.14
C LYS A 157 -1.17 8.28 0.00
N LEU A 158 -1.66 7.87 1.17
CA LEU A 158 -0.87 7.67 2.39
C LEU A 158 -0.45 6.21 2.55
#